data_d3dfdfb276a128a1012d055f3d33d227
#
_entry.id   d3dfdfb276a128a1012d055f3d33d227
#
_cell.length_a   1.000
_cell.length_b   1.000
_cell.length_c   1.000
_cell.angle_alpha   90.00
_cell.angle_beta   90.00
_cell.angle_gamma   90.00
#
_symmetry.space_group_name_H-M   'P 1'
#
loop_
_entity.id
_entity.type
_entity.pdbx_description
1 polymer ?
#
loop_
_entity_poly.entity_id
_entity_poly.type
_entity_poly.pdbx_seq_one_letter_code
_entity_poly.pdbx_strand_id
1 'polypeptide(L)'
;MAVDHIKPVGSIPLGSIGFASWYGYESGPRFRHQPKTASGVIFNPRKLTAAHKSFPFGAKIKVTNLKNHRAVVVEINDRGPYAHHRIIDLSKAAALAIGMEGVQKVSLNRI
;
A
#
# COMPACT_ATOMS: atom_id res chain seq x y z
N MET A 1 19.94 -23.06 2.78
CA MET A 1 19.53 -22.65 3.09
C MET A 1 19.02 -22.12 3.16
N ALA A 2 19.00 -22.23 3.14
CA ALA A 2 18.40 -21.61 3.50
C ALA A 2 17.84 -21.14 3.64
N VAL A 3 17.86 -21.34 3.66
CA VAL A 3 17.27 -20.82 4.01
C VAL A 3 16.60 -20.47 4.06
N ASP A 4 16.58 -20.75 4.15
CA ASP A 4 15.89 -20.38 4.41
C ASP A 4 15.29 -20.02 4.33
N HIS A 5 15.29 -20.51 4.38
CA HIS A 5 14.57 -20.17 4.56
C HIS A 5 13.98 -19.77 4.78
N ILE A 6 13.88 -20.08 4.85
CA ILE A 6 13.25 -19.74 5.20
C ILE A 6 12.52 -19.27 5.25
N LYS A 7 12.10 -19.38 5.42
CA LYS A 7 11.18 -19.02 5.58
C LYS A 7 10.52 -18.54 5.92
N PRO A 8 10.27 -18.44 6.16
CA PRO A 8 9.52 -18.13 6.52
C PRO A 8 8.90 -17.86 6.73
N VAL A 9 8.76 -18.02 7.14
CA VAL A 9 8.23 -17.80 7.43
C VAL A 9 7.42 -17.37 7.38
N GLY A 10 6.93 -17.46 7.50
CA GLY A 10 5.93 -17.23 7.52
C GLY A 10 5.46 -16.34 7.05
N SER A 11 5.08 -16.38 7.31
CA SER A 11 5.04 -15.41 6.92
C SER A 11 4.37 -14.82 6.00
N ILE A 12 4.63 -14.11 5.78
CA ILE A 12 4.11 -13.46 4.73
C ILE A 12 4.34 -14.29 3.60
N PRO A 13 3.32 -14.58 2.91
CA PRO A 13 3.55 -15.04 1.61
C PRO A 13 4.47 -14.04 1.03
N LEU A 14 5.68 -14.45 0.91
CA LEU A 14 6.65 -13.65 0.36
C LEU A 14 6.11 -12.97 -0.79
N GLY A 15 6.08 -11.73 -0.66
CA GLY A 15 5.82 -10.97 -1.76
C GLY A 15 4.49 -11.22 -2.38
N SER A 16 3.46 -10.79 -1.75
CA SER A 16 2.24 -10.59 -2.49
C SER A 16 2.58 -9.65 -3.60
N ILE A 17 2.50 -10.14 -4.84
CA ILE A 17 2.77 -9.33 -6.00
C ILE A 17 1.44 -9.01 -6.68
N GLY A 18 1.24 -7.76 -7.02
CA GLY A 18 0.03 -7.32 -7.69
C GLY A 18 0.10 -5.86 -8.03
N PHE A 19 -1.03 -5.30 -8.45
CA PHE A 19 -1.06 -3.91 -8.87
C PHE A 19 -1.46 -3.00 -7.74
N ALA A 20 -0.75 -1.90 -7.62
CA ALA A 20 -1.07 -0.82 -6.71
C ALA A 20 -1.70 0.33 -7.47
N SER A 21 -2.64 0.99 -6.83
CA SER A 21 -3.12 2.30 -7.26
C SER A 21 -2.84 3.29 -6.14
N TRP A 22 -3.22 4.54 -6.32
CA TRP A 22 -3.10 5.52 -5.25
C TRP A 22 -4.31 6.44 -5.29
N TYR A 23 -4.88 6.69 -4.14
CA TYR A 23 -6.20 7.29 -4.07
C TYR A 23 -6.22 8.78 -3.75
N GLY A 24 -5.10 9.37 -3.44
CA GLY A 24 -5.03 10.81 -3.34
C GLY A 24 -5.36 11.50 -4.64
N TYR A 25 -5.01 10.88 -5.74
CA TYR A 25 -5.31 11.37 -7.07
C TYR A 25 -6.81 11.36 -7.36
N GLU A 26 -7.46 10.26 -7.00
CA GLU A 26 -8.89 10.11 -7.28
C GLU A 26 -9.75 10.91 -6.33
N SER A 27 -9.21 11.30 -5.21
CA SER A 27 -9.96 12.08 -4.24
C SER A 27 -10.29 13.46 -4.77
N GLY A 28 -9.32 14.15 -5.35
CA GLY A 28 -9.55 15.43 -6.01
C GLY A 28 -10.45 16.37 -5.25
N PRO A 29 -11.07 17.30 -5.96
CA PRO A 29 -11.92 18.31 -5.31
C PRO A 29 -13.19 17.78 -4.71
N ARG A 30 -13.57 16.54 -4.99
CA ARG A 30 -14.78 15.96 -4.41
C ARG A 30 -14.68 15.83 -2.90
N PHE A 31 -13.47 15.75 -2.38
CA PHE A 31 -13.27 15.55 -0.96
C PHE A 31 -12.91 16.87 -0.30
N ARG A 32 -13.86 17.77 -0.29
CA ARG A 32 -13.69 19.03 0.42
C ARG A 32 -13.53 18.83 1.89
N HIS A 33 -14.19 17.79 2.41
CA HIS A 33 -14.00 17.36 3.78
C HIS A 33 -13.03 16.21 3.73
N GLN A 34 -12.05 16.20 4.60
CA GLN A 34 -11.10 15.14 4.62
C GLN A 34 -11.80 13.86 5.03
N PRO A 35 -11.86 12.85 4.15
CA PRO A 35 -12.59 11.64 4.46
C PRO A 35 -11.89 10.85 5.55
N LYS A 36 -12.68 10.24 6.41
CA LYS A 36 -12.15 9.29 7.37
C LYS A 36 -11.86 7.97 6.68
N THR A 37 -10.74 7.35 7.06
CA THR A 37 -10.44 6.01 6.61
C THR A 37 -11.24 5.01 7.41
N ALA A 38 -11.19 3.74 7.01
CA ALA A 38 -11.91 2.69 7.71
C ALA A 38 -11.45 2.52 9.15
N SER A 39 -10.21 2.90 9.45
CA SER A 39 -9.69 2.87 10.83
C SER A 39 -10.24 4.01 11.70
N GLY A 40 -10.93 4.97 11.10
CA GLY A 40 -11.49 6.11 11.81
C GLY A 40 -10.62 7.36 11.82
N VAL A 41 -9.39 7.26 11.28
CA VAL A 41 -8.54 8.44 11.21
C VAL A 41 -8.81 9.20 9.93
N ILE A 42 -8.53 10.49 9.93
CA ILE A 42 -8.72 11.32 8.76
C ILE A 42 -7.61 11.01 7.77
N PHE A 43 -7.98 10.78 6.51
CA PHE A 43 -7.01 10.52 5.47
C PHE A 43 -6.13 11.75 5.24
N ASN A 44 -4.83 11.52 5.18
CA ASN A 44 -3.87 12.57 4.88
C ASN A 44 -2.98 12.11 3.74
N PRO A 45 -3.11 12.71 2.54
CA PRO A 45 -2.32 12.27 1.38
C PRO A 45 -0.82 12.49 1.54
N ARG A 46 -0.41 13.28 2.54
CA ARG A 46 1.02 13.55 2.79
C ARG A 46 1.67 12.51 3.68
N LYS A 47 0.88 11.64 4.31
CA LYS A 47 1.42 10.58 5.15
C LYS A 47 1.63 9.31 4.36
N LEU A 48 2.54 8.48 4.83
CA LEU A 48 2.87 7.21 4.17
C LEU A 48 1.90 6.15 4.67
N THR A 49 0.73 6.08 4.06
CA THR A 49 -0.32 5.16 4.44
C THR A 49 -0.88 4.44 3.23
N ALA A 50 -1.69 3.42 3.48
CA ALA A 50 -2.31 2.66 2.39
C ALA A 50 -3.57 1.96 2.86
N ALA A 51 -4.40 1.60 1.89
CA ALA A 51 -5.53 0.72 2.10
C ALA A 51 -5.19 -0.68 1.63
N HIS A 52 -5.59 -1.68 2.39
CA HIS A 52 -5.41 -3.09 2.05
C HIS A 52 -6.64 -3.86 2.51
N LYS A 53 -6.97 -4.94 1.79
CA LYS A 53 -8.22 -5.66 2.05
C LYS A 53 -8.22 -6.40 3.37
N SER A 54 -7.07 -6.87 3.84
CA SER A 54 -7.04 -7.76 4.99
C SER A 54 -5.96 -7.49 6.03
N PHE A 55 -4.88 -6.78 5.70
CA PHE A 55 -3.86 -6.51 6.71
C PHE A 55 -4.46 -5.69 7.85
N PRO A 56 -4.11 -6.00 9.10
CA PRO A 56 -4.67 -5.25 10.23
C PRO A 56 -4.27 -3.78 10.19
N PHE A 57 -5.13 -2.94 10.72
CA PHE A 57 -4.79 -1.52 10.85
C PHE A 57 -3.56 -1.37 11.73
N GLY A 58 -2.65 -0.51 11.30
CA GLY A 58 -1.38 -0.33 11.99
C GLY A 58 -0.26 -1.20 11.45
N ALA A 59 -0.57 -2.18 10.61
CA ALA A 59 0.48 -3.01 10.03
C ALA A 59 1.40 -2.17 9.16
N LYS A 60 2.69 -2.47 9.23
CA LYS A 60 3.70 -1.81 8.42
C LYS A 60 4.06 -2.70 7.26
N ILE A 61 3.94 -2.16 6.07
CA ILE A 61 4.14 -2.94 4.84
C ILE A 61 5.19 -2.24 4.00
N LYS A 62 6.19 -2.99 3.58
CA LYS A 62 7.17 -2.50 2.62
C LYS A 62 6.61 -2.72 1.22
N VAL A 63 6.43 -1.65 0.48
CA VAL A 63 5.91 -1.68 -0.88
C VAL A 63 7.06 -1.38 -1.82
N THR A 64 7.34 -2.30 -2.71
CA THR A 64 8.44 -2.15 -3.68
C THR A 64 7.87 -2.03 -5.07
N ASN A 65 8.23 -0.96 -5.76
CA ASN A 65 7.89 -0.75 -7.16
C ASN A 65 8.78 -1.67 -8.01
N LEU A 66 8.18 -2.64 -8.69
CA LEU A 66 8.95 -3.63 -9.43
C LEU A 66 9.58 -3.07 -10.69
N LYS A 67 9.17 -1.89 -11.12
CA LYS A 67 9.75 -1.26 -12.31
C LYS A 67 11.10 -0.62 -12.02
N ASN A 68 11.23 0.02 -10.86
CA ASN A 68 12.44 0.79 -10.53
C ASN A 68 13.10 0.36 -9.22
N HIS A 69 12.54 -0.64 -8.53
CA HIS A 69 13.07 -1.21 -7.28
C HIS A 69 13.07 -0.23 -6.09
N ARG A 70 12.38 0.90 -6.22
CA ARG A 70 12.23 1.81 -5.08
C ARG A 70 11.17 1.27 -4.14
N ALA A 71 11.37 1.50 -2.86
CA ALA A 71 10.47 0.95 -1.84
C ALA A 71 10.15 2.00 -0.79
N VAL A 72 8.99 1.82 -0.16
CA VAL A 72 8.55 2.67 0.93
C VAL A 72 7.80 1.80 1.93
N VAL A 73 7.89 2.15 3.21
CA VAL A 73 7.10 1.50 4.25
C VAL A 73 5.87 2.34 4.52
N VAL A 74 4.70 1.69 4.44
CA VAL A 74 3.42 2.36 4.69
C VAL A 74 2.71 1.71 5.87
N GLU A 75 1.86 2.48 6.51
CA GLU A 75 0.98 1.97 7.56
C GLU A 75 -0.41 1.74 6.98
N ILE A 76 -0.98 0.57 7.23
CA ILE A 76 -2.32 0.26 6.76
C ILE A 76 -3.32 0.92 7.71
N ASN A 77 -4.19 1.76 7.15
CA ASN A 77 -5.21 2.45 7.94
C ASN A 77 -6.58 2.47 7.26
N ASP A 78 -6.72 1.75 6.16
CA ASP A 78 -7.97 1.76 5.43
C ASP A 78 -8.20 0.41 4.77
N ARG A 79 -9.41 0.21 4.24
CA ARG A 79 -9.81 -1.02 3.54
C ARG A 79 -10.01 -0.74 2.06
N GLY A 80 -9.70 -1.73 1.26
CA GLY A 80 -9.68 -1.67 -0.19
C GLY A 80 -8.32 -2.01 -0.72
N PRO A 81 -8.06 -1.79 -1.98
CA PRO A 81 -9.00 -1.35 -3.01
C PRO A 81 -9.93 -2.47 -3.43
N TYR A 82 -11.10 -2.10 -3.95
CA TYR A 82 -12.06 -3.08 -4.43
C TYR A 82 -12.08 -3.16 -5.95
N ALA A 83 -11.23 -2.38 -6.60
CA ALA A 83 -11.07 -2.48 -8.04
C ALA A 83 -10.38 -3.79 -8.40
N HIS A 84 -10.69 -4.28 -9.59
CA HIS A 84 -10.20 -5.55 -10.06
C HIS A 84 -8.67 -5.55 -10.14
N HIS A 85 -8.07 -6.64 -9.71
CA HIS A 85 -6.63 -6.87 -9.81
C HIS A 85 -5.77 -5.88 -9.02
N ARG A 86 -6.35 -5.10 -8.12
CA ARG A 86 -5.58 -4.19 -7.26
C ARG A 86 -5.44 -4.80 -5.88
N ILE A 87 -4.24 -4.76 -5.32
CA ILE A 87 -3.97 -5.35 -4.02
C ILE A 87 -3.71 -4.31 -2.94
N ILE A 88 -3.36 -3.10 -3.32
CA ILE A 88 -3.09 -2.03 -2.36
C ILE A 88 -3.40 -0.69 -3.01
N ASP A 89 -3.83 0.25 -2.19
CA ASP A 89 -4.13 1.61 -2.65
C ASP A 89 -3.32 2.57 -1.79
N LEU A 90 -2.33 3.22 -2.39
CA LEU A 90 -1.35 4.01 -1.66
C LEU A 90 -1.80 5.44 -1.50
N SER A 91 -1.34 6.09 -0.43
CA SER A 91 -1.45 7.53 -0.34
C SER A 91 -0.60 8.17 -1.43
N LYS A 92 -0.89 9.44 -1.74
CA LYS A 92 -0.10 10.17 -2.73
C LYS A 92 1.38 10.21 -2.34
N ALA A 93 1.67 10.47 -1.07
CA ALA A 93 3.05 10.53 -0.60
C ALA A 93 3.78 9.21 -0.84
N ALA A 94 3.12 8.08 -0.55
CA ALA A 94 3.72 6.78 -0.76
C ALA A 94 3.95 6.50 -2.24
N ALA A 95 2.99 6.84 -3.09
CA ALA A 95 3.13 6.66 -4.53
C ALA A 95 4.29 7.48 -5.08
N LEU A 96 4.43 8.71 -4.64
CA LEU A 96 5.54 9.56 -5.06
C LEU A 96 6.88 8.99 -4.59
N ALA A 97 6.92 8.46 -3.37
CA ALA A 97 8.16 7.93 -2.80
C ALA A 97 8.74 6.80 -3.64
N ILE A 98 7.89 6.01 -4.29
CA ILE A 98 8.36 4.90 -5.11
C ILE A 98 8.27 5.20 -6.62
N GLY A 99 8.04 6.45 -6.97
CA GLY A 99 8.05 6.86 -8.37
C GLY A 99 6.90 6.33 -9.20
N MET A 100 5.74 6.11 -8.57
CA MET A 100 4.55 5.64 -9.26
C MET A 100 3.89 6.78 -10.00
N GLU A 101 3.45 6.52 -11.23
CA GLU A 101 2.71 7.51 -12.00
C GLU A 101 1.25 7.14 -12.15
N GLY A 102 0.95 5.91 -12.24
CA GLY A 102 -0.40 5.41 -12.34
C GLY A 102 -0.47 4.09 -11.61
N VAL A 103 -1.20 3.13 -12.16
CA VAL A 103 -1.24 1.78 -11.63
C VAL A 103 0.11 1.13 -11.88
N GLN A 104 0.67 0.51 -10.87
CA GLN A 104 2.02 -0.04 -10.95
C GLN A 104 2.09 -1.39 -10.26
N LYS A 105 2.81 -2.33 -10.87
CA LYS A 105 3.04 -3.63 -10.25
C LYS A 105 4.04 -3.48 -9.12
N VAL A 106 3.67 -4.01 -7.96
CA VAL A 106 4.47 -3.88 -6.74
C VAL A 106 4.54 -5.21 -6.02
N SER A 107 5.48 -5.32 -5.11
CA SER A 107 5.50 -6.41 -4.14
C SER A 107 5.29 -5.86 -2.74
N LEU A 108 4.60 -6.63 -1.91
CA LEU A 108 4.29 -6.25 -0.54
C LEU A 108 4.98 -7.21 0.41
N ASN A 109 5.68 -6.65 1.39
CA ASN A 109 6.30 -7.45 2.44
C ASN A 109 5.96 -6.81 3.78
N ARG A 110 5.39 -7.61 4.66
CA ARG A 110 5.07 -7.11 5.99
C ARG A 110 6.34 -7.03 6.83
N ILE A 111 6.48 -5.96 7.56
CA ILE A 111 7.63 -5.76 8.44
C ILE A 111 7.29 -6.18 9.86
#